data_f36308e619cfd10b7aa24ab202aa064c
#
_entry.id   f36308e619cfd10b7aa24ab202aa064c
#
_cell.length_a   1.000
_cell.length_b   1.000
_cell.length_c   1.000
_cell.angle_alpha   90.00
_cell.angle_beta   90.00
_cell.angle_gamma   90.00
#
_symmetry.space_group_name_H-M   'P 1'
#
loop_
_entity.id
_entity.type
_entity.pdbx_description
1 polymer ?
#
loop_
_entity_poly.entity_id
_entity_poly.type
_entity_poly.pdbx_seq_one_letter_code
_entity_poly.pdbx_strand_id
1 'polypeptide(L)'
;MRNILIGVIIFLIVYVFLSLRKVKKERGYGKIDRCFGMLGLKPGASQEELTQAYRDLANVWHPDRFVGNPRLQKKAEEKIKEINAAYEYIKSFYGKP
;
A
#
# COMPACT_ATOMS: atom_id res chain seq x y z
N MET A 1 -18.01 -29.09 -0.57
CA MET A 1 -17.38 -28.13 0.34
C MET A 1 -15.87 -28.29 0.43
N ARG A 2 -15.36 -29.51 0.59
CA ARG A 2 -13.91 -29.70 0.65
C ARG A 2 -13.19 -29.23 -0.60
N ASN A 3 -13.77 -29.46 -1.78
CA ASN A 3 -13.14 -29.09 -3.05
C ASN A 3 -13.01 -27.57 -3.21
N ILE A 4 -13.96 -26.82 -2.66
CA ILE A 4 -13.92 -25.36 -2.72
C ILE A 4 -12.80 -24.83 -1.85
N LEU A 5 -12.63 -25.40 -0.65
CA LEU A 5 -11.56 -24.99 0.25
C LEU A 5 -10.18 -25.29 -0.32
N ILE A 6 -10.03 -26.47 -0.93
CA ILE A 6 -8.76 -26.84 -1.56
C ILE A 6 -8.46 -25.89 -2.72
N GLY A 7 -9.47 -25.55 -3.54
CA GLY A 7 -9.30 -24.63 -4.63
C GLY A 7 -8.86 -23.24 -4.16
N VAL A 8 -9.47 -22.75 -3.08
CA VAL A 8 -9.12 -21.45 -2.51
C VAL A 8 -7.69 -21.46 -1.99
N ILE A 9 -7.31 -22.53 -1.29
CA ILE A 9 -5.95 -22.66 -0.74
C ILE A 9 -4.94 -22.67 -1.88
N ILE A 10 -5.18 -23.45 -2.92
CA ILE A 10 -4.29 -23.53 -4.08
C ILE A 10 -4.19 -22.15 -4.74
N PHE A 11 -5.31 -21.47 -4.91
CA PHE A 11 -5.33 -20.13 -5.50
C PHE A 11 -4.49 -19.16 -4.68
N LEU A 12 -4.64 -19.19 -3.36
CA LEU A 12 -3.87 -18.32 -2.47
C LEU A 12 -2.38 -18.62 -2.55
N ILE A 13 -2.02 -19.90 -2.58
CA ILE A 13 -0.61 -20.32 -2.68
C ILE A 13 -0.01 -19.81 -3.99
N VAL A 14 -0.72 -20.00 -5.10
CA VAL A 14 -0.27 -19.55 -6.41
C VAL A 14 -0.15 -18.02 -6.43
N TYR A 15 -1.14 -17.34 -5.86
CA TYR A 15 -1.12 -15.88 -5.80
C TYR A 15 0.09 -15.37 -5.02
N VAL A 16 0.33 -15.94 -3.84
CA VAL A 16 1.48 -15.56 -3.03
C VAL A 16 2.79 -15.86 -3.76
N PHE A 17 2.88 -17.02 -4.37
CA PHE A 17 4.07 -17.42 -5.11
C PHE A 17 4.37 -16.44 -6.26
N LEU A 18 3.35 -16.08 -7.04
CA LEU A 18 3.51 -15.12 -8.12
C LEU A 18 3.88 -13.74 -7.60
N SER A 19 3.29 -13.34 -6.48
CA SER A 19 3.61 -12.06 -5.85
C SER A 19 5.05 -12.01 -5.39
N LEU A 20 5.53 -13.09 -4.79
CA LEU A 20 6.92 -13.16 -4.35
C LEU A 20 7.88 -13.13 -5.53
N ARG A 21 7.53 -13.78 -6.62
CA ARG A 21 8.35 -13.74 -7.83
C ARG A 21 8.44 -12.32 -8.38
N LYS A 22 7.32 -11.60 -8.37
CA LYS A 22 7.30 -10.19 -8.81
C LYS A 22 8.20 -9.34 -7.93
N VAL A 23 8.12 -9.54 -6.62
CA VAL A 23 8.96 -8.78 -5.68
C VAL A 23 10.44 -9.03 -5.97
N LYS A 24 10.81 -10.27 -6.24
CA LYS A 24 12.19 -10.59 -6.58
C LYS A 24 12.65 -9.91 -7.86
N LYS A 25 11.77 -9.83 -8.83
CA LYS A 25 12.08 -9.27 -10.14
C LYS A 25 12.22 -7.74 -10.10
N GLU A 26 11.54 -7.11 -9.17
CA GLU A 26 11.47 -5.66 -9.07
C GLU A 26 12.36 -5.09 -7.97
N ARG A 27 13.47 -5.73 -7.70
CA ARG A 27 14.39 -5.26 -6.66
C ARG A 27 14.81 -3.82 -6.87
N GLY A 28 14.69 -3.03 -5.82
CA GLY A 28 15.10 -1.63 -5.82
C GLY A 28 14.05 -0.72 -6.42
N TYR A 29 14.04 -0.61 -7.73
CA TYR A 29 13.12 0.31 -8.41
C TYR A 29 11.67 -0.04 -8.19
N GLY A 30 11.34 -1.33 -8.25
CA GLY A 30 9.96 -1.75 -8.17
C GLY A 30 9.29 -1.35 -6.87
N LYS A 31 10.01 -1.44 -5.76
CA LYS A 31 9.43 -1.11 -4.47
C LYS A 31 9.15 0.38 -4.32
N ILE A 32 10.11 1.23 -4.70
CA ILE A 32 9.91 2.67 -4.58
C ILE A 32 8.84 3.15 -5.55
N ASP A 33 8.82 2.61 -6.76
CA ASP A 33 7.80 2.96 -7.75
C ASP A 33 6.40 2.60 -7.25
N ARG A 34 6.26 1.43 -6.62
CA ARG A 34 4.98 1.03 -6.05
C ARG A 34 4.55 1.94 -4.91
N CYS A 35 5.51 2.37 -4.09
CA CYS A 35 5.20 3.30 -3.01
C CYS A 35 4.69 4.63 -3.56
N PHE A 36 5.33 5.16 -4.61
CA PHE A 36 4.82 6.36 -5.26
C PHE A 36 3.42 6.13 -5.82
N GLY A 37 3.21 4.99 -6.46
CA GLY A 37 1.89 4.64 -7.00
C GLY A 37 0.81 4.55 -5.95
N MET A 38 1.13 4.03 -4.76
CA MET A 38 0.18 3.94 -3.66
C MET A 38 -0.27 5.32 -3.19
N LEU A 39 0.57 6.32 -3.35
CA LEU A 39 0.25 7.70 -3.01
C LEU A 39 -0.31 8.48 -4.20
N GLY A 40 -0.49 7.82 -5.35
CA GLY A 40 -1.01 8.48 -6.54
C GLY A 40 -0.01 9.38 -7.20
N LEU A 41 1.27 9.15 -6.99
CA LEU A 41 2.34 9.99 -7.51
C LEU A 41 3.15 9.24 -8.56
N LYS A 42 3.81 10.01 -9.41
CA LYS A 42 4.78 9.47 -10.35
C LYS A 42 6.14 9.36 -9.67
N PRO A 43 6.97 8.39 -10.07
CA PRO A 43 8.32 8.31 -9.53
C PRO A 43 9.07 9.61 -9.74
N GLY A 44 9.80 10.04 -8.70
CA GLY A 44 10.53 11.30 -8.77
C GLY A 44 9.74 12.53 -8.36
N ALA A 45 8.54 12.36 -7.79
CA ALA A 45 7.77 13.48 -7.28
C ALA A 45 8.57 14.23 -6.20
N SER A 46 8.31 15.53 -6.08
CA SER A 46 8.99 16.36 -5.10
C SER A 46 8.53 16.05 -3.68
N GLN A 47 9.30 16.50 -2.69
CA GLN A 47 8.93 16.36 -1.30
C GLN A 47 7.59 17.03 -0.98
N GLU A 48 7.35 18.19 -1.62
CA GLU A 48 6.08 18.90 -1.43
C GLU A 48 4.91 18.09 -1.97
N GLU A 49 5.08 17.53 -3.17
CA GLU A 49 4.06 16.68 -3.76
C GLU A 49 3.80 15.44 -2.89
N LEU A 50 4.87 14.86 -2.37
CA LEU A 50 4.78 13.70 -1.49
C LEU A 50 3.98 14.04 -0.23
N THR A 51 4.31 15.15 0.42
CA THR A 51 3.63 15.56 1.65
C THR A 51 2.15 15.86 1.39
N GLN A 52 1.87 16.54 0.28
CA GLN A 52 0.49 16.89 -0.06
C GLN A 52 -0.32 15.64 -0.36
N ALA A 53 0.23 14.73 -1.14
CA ALA A 53 -0.45 13.47 -1.45
C ALA A 53 -0.73 12.66 -0.18
N TYR A 54 0.22 12.62 0.72
CA TYR A 54 0.04 11.92 1.99
C TYR A 54 -1.11 12.54 2.80
N ARG A 55 -1.13 13.86 2.91
CA ARG A 55 -2.19 14.55 3.65
C ARG A 55 -3.56 14.30 3.04
N ASP A 56 -3.63 14.35 1.72
CA ASP A 56 -4.89 14.11 1.02
C ASP A 56 -5.41 12.72 1.29
N LEU A 57 -4.56 11.72 1.18
CA LEU A 57 -4.95 10.34 1.40
C LEU A 57 -5.27 10.07 2.87
N ALA A 58 -4.52 10.67 3.78
CA ALA A 58 -4.80 10.54 5.21
C ALA A 58 -6.18 11.10 5.55
N ASN A 59 -6.58 12.18 4.90
CA ASN A 59 -7.91 12.75 5.09
C ASN A 59 -9.00 11.85 4.51
N VAL A 60 -8.77 11.30 3.31
CA VAL A 60 -9.75 10.42 2.66
C VAL A 60 -9.97 9.15 3.49
N TRP A 61 -8.89 8.56 3.99
CA TRP A 61 -8.95 7.27 4.68
C TRP A 61 -8.89 7.37 6.19
N HIS A 62 -9.20 8.55 6.73
CA HIS A 62 -9.18 8.72 8.19
C HIS A 62 -10.26 7.83 8.81
N PRO A 63 -9.91 6.99 9.80
CA PRO A 63 -10.88 6.06 10.39
C PRO A 63 -12.10 6.74 10.98
N ASP A 64 -11.98 7.97 11.45
CA ASP A 64 -13.10 8.72 12.04
C ASP A 64 -14.21 8.98 11.04
N ARG A 65 -13.91 8.98 9.76
CA ARG A 65 -14.92 9.16 8.72
C ARG A 65 -15.88 7.99 8.61
N PHE A 66 -15.47 6.84 9.11
CA PHE A 66 -16.22 5.60 8.96
C PHE A 66 -16.77 5.10 10.29
N VAL A 67 -16.88 5.98 11.28
CA VAL A 67 -17.51 5.66 12.55
C VAL A 67 -18.95 5.26 12.29
N GLY A 68 -19.37 4.15 12.87
CA GLY A 68 -20.70 3.61 12.61
C GLY A 68 -20.73 2.53 11.53
N ASN A 69 -19.62 2.32 10.84
CA ASN A 69 -19.48 1.25 9.86
C ASN A 69 -18.19 0.48 10.15
N PRO A 70 -18.25 -0.55 11.02
CA PRO A 70 -17.04 -1.25 11.48
C PRO A 70 -16.22 -1.85 10.34
N ARG A 71 -16.86 -2.34 9.30
CA ARG A 71 -16.16 -2.94 8.17
C ARG A 71 -15.32 -1.90 7.42
N LEU A 72 -15.90 -0.75 7.13
CA LEU A 72 -15.21 0.32 6.43
C LEU A 72 -14.16 0.98 7.32
N GLN A 73 -14.46 1.09 8.62
CA GLN A 73 -13.48 1.64 9.55
C GLN A 73 -12.21 0.79 9.60
N LYS A 74 -12.38 -0.54 9.64
CA LYS A 74 -11.25 -1.44 9.63
C LYS A 74 -10.47 -1.33 8.33
N LYS A 75 -11.17 -1.22 7.22
CA LYS A 75 -10.55 -1.05 5.92
C LYS A 75 -9.74 0.25 5.85
N ALA A 76 -10.29 1.32 6.41
CA ALA A 76 -9.59 2.60 6.46
C ALA A 76 -8.32 2.51 7.30
N GLU A 77 -8.37 1.80 8.43
CA GLU A 77 -7.20 1.59 9.27
C GLU A 77 -6.09 0.86 8.51
N GLU A 78 -6.46 -0.18 7.76
CA GLU A 78 -5.51 -0.92 6.95
C GLU A 78 -4.91 -0.04 5.85
N LYS A 79 -5.74 0.77 5.20
CA LYS A 79 -5.28 1.68 4.16
C LYS A 79 -4.32 2.73 4.71
N ILE A 80 -4.62 3.29 5.87
CA ILE A 80 -3.74 4.27 6.50
C ILE A 80 -2.39 3.65 6.84
N LYS A 81 -2.37 2.40 7.30
CA LYS A 81 -1.11 1.72 7.57
C LYS A 81 -0.27 1.57 6.31
N GLU A 82 -0.90 1.19 5.21
CA GLU A 82 -0.21 1.06 3.93
C GLU A 82 0.33 2.40 3.44
N ILE A 83 -0.50 3.43 3.54
CA ILE A 83 -0.13 4.78 3.12
C ILE A 83 1.03 5.30 3.97
N ASN A 84 0.96 5.10 5.27
CA ASN A 84 2.05 5.50 6.18
C ASN A 84 3.34 4.78 5.85
N ALA A 85 3.27 3.48 5.60
CA ALA A 85 4.46 2.70 5.27
C ALA A 85 5.08 3.18 3.96
N ALA A 86 4.27 3.45 2.94
CA ALA A 86 4.75 3.95 1.66
C ALA A 86 5.39 5.33 1.82
N TYR A 87 4.73 6.21 2.56
CA TYR A 87 5.23 7.55 2.80
C TYR A 87 6.58 7.53 3.51
N GLU A 88 6.69 6.76 4.59
CA GLU A 88 7.92 6.66 5.36
C GLU A 88 9.05 6.07 4.51
N TYR A 89 8.75 5.07 3.70
CA TYR A 89 9.75 4.46 2.83
C TYR A 89 10.31 5.48 1.84
N ILE A 90 9.42 6.23 1.16
CA ILE A 90 9.84 7.24 0.21
C ILE A 90 10.60 8.37 0.92
N LYS A 91 10.08 8.80 2.05
CA LYS A 91 10.69 9.90 2.81
C LYS A 91 12.11 9.58 3.22
N SER A 92 12.42 8.31 3.47
CA SER A 92 13.76 7.91 3.86
C SER A 92 14.79 8.21 2.78
N PHE A 93 14.38 8.30 1.53
CA PHE A 93 15.28 8.64 0.43
C PHE A 93 15.46 10.15 0.30
N TYR A 94 14.45 10.94 0.63
CA TYR A 94 14.55 12.40 0.57
C TYR A 94 15.18 12.99 1.80
N GLY A 95 15.01 12.34 2.94
CA GLY A 95 15.43 12.89 4.23
C GLY A 95 16.90 12.80 4.52
N LYS A 96 17.70 12.29 3.60
CA LYS A 96 19.16 12.20 3.82
C LYS A 96 19.81 13.51 3.44
N PRO A 97 20.57 14.09 4.35
CA PRO A 97 21.31 15.31 4.05
C PRO A 97 22.41 15.08 3.03
#